data_f0a37dfa365182e1d8cfd3348b54d632
#
_entry.id   f0a37dfa365182e1d8cfd3348b54d632
#
_cell.length_a   1.000
_cell.length_b   1.000
_cell.length_c   1.000
_cell.angle_alpha   90.00
_cell.angle_beta   90.00
_cell.angle_gamma   90.00
#
_symmetry.space_group_name_H-M   'P 1'
#
loop_
_entity.id
_entity.type
_entity.pdbx_description
1 polymer ?
#
loop_
_entity_poly.entity_id
_entity_poly.type
_entity_poly.pdbx_seq_one_letter_code
_entity_poly.pdbx_strand_id
1 'polypeptide(L)'
;AAEIAGAFNHWDDIDVHFKGRTITSGGHGFCGIGRKRLLNILQARCEALGVELVFETDVADDVAAAREFGADVVIASDGLNSRIRTRYADSYRPDIDLRRCRFVWLGTKKLFPAFTFAFVETPHGWFQAHAYQYDGDTSTFIVETPEETWRAAGLEAMAQEEGIAYCERLFAPWLDGWRLMSNAAHLRGSAIWIRFPRVVCRTWVHWVDVDGRDVPVILAGDAAHTAHFSVGSGTKLALEDAIALAGALAQTGDLRGALARYEAERSVEVLKIQNAARNSTEWFEHVARYTAFEAPQFAYSLLTRSQRISHENLRLRDRGFVERMERWYA
;
A
#
# COMPACT_ATOMS: atom_id res chain seq x y z
N ALA A 1 16.88 -8.86 -10.70
CA ALA A 1 15.72 -8.31 -11.43
C ALA A 1 14.93 -9.41 -12.16
N ALA A 2 15.58 -10.26 -12.98
CA ALA A 2 14.89 -11.30 -13.75
C ALA A 2 14.10 -12.30 -12.88
N GLU A 3 14.67 -12.73 -11.74
CA GLU A 3 14.03 -13.65 -10.82
C GLU A 3 12.75 -13.05 -10.19
N ILE A 4 12.79 -11.77 -9.79
CA ILE A 4 11.62 -11.07 -9.26
C ILE A 4 10.57 -10.94 -10.35
N ALA A 5 10.96 -10.53 -11.56
CA ALA A 5 10.05 -10.40 -12.70
C ALA A 5 9.35 -11.72 -13.06
N GLY A 6 10.10 -12.84 -13.02
CA GLY A 6 9.54 -14.18 -13.25
C GLY A 6 8.64 -14.71 -12.13
N ALA A 7 8.62 -14.03 -10.97
CA ALA A 7 7.81 -14.42 -9.82
C ALA A 7 6.48 -13.65 -9.72
N PHE A 8 6.23 -12.68 -10.60
CA PHE A 8 5.00 -11.90 -10.62
C PHE A 8 3.84 -12.67 -11.26
N ASN A 9 2.66 -12.50 -10.68
CA ASN A 9 1.40 -12.71 -11.39
C ASN A 9 1.04 -11.41 -12.11
N HIS A 10 0.54 -11.51 -13.33
CA HIS A 10 0.20 -10.36 -14.19
C HIS A 10 -1.28 -10.39 -14.55
N TRP A 11 -1.89 -9.19 -14.62
CA TRP A 11 -3.23 -8.98 -15.16
C TRP A 11 -3.33 -7.58 -15.73
N ASP A 12 -4.17 -7.42 -16.76
CA ASP A 12 -4.32 -6.17 -17.49
C ASP A 12 -5.63 -5.45 -17.19
N ASP A 13 -6.64 -6.20 -16.75
CA ASP A 13 -8.00 -5.71 -16.63
C ASP A 13 -8.35 -5.25 -15.22
N ILE A 14 -9.27 -4.29 -15.17
CA ILE A 14 -9.99 -3.88 -13.96
C ILE A 14 -11.46 -4.15 -14.18
N ASP A 15 -12.06 -4.95 -13.30
CA ASP A 15 -13.49 -5.17 -13.23
C ASP A 15 -14.12 -4.31 -12.11
N VAL A 16 -15.12 -3.54 -12.48
CA VAL A 16 -15.90 -2.72 -11.55
C VAL A 16 -17.33 -3.26 -11.49
N HIS A 17 -17.67 -3.88 -10.37
CA HIS A 17 -19.01 -4.40 -10.09
C HIS A 17 -19.81 -3.36 -9.29
N PHE A 18 -20.83 -2.80 -9.91
CA PHE A 18 -21.68 -1.77 -9.32
C PHE A 18 -23.13 -1.91 -9.79
N LYS A 19 -24.08 -1.93 -8.85
CA LYS A 19 -25.54 -2.04 -9.11
C LYS A 19 -25.88 -3.17 -10.10
N GLY A 20 -25.34 -4.37 -9.87
CA GLY A 20 -25.63 -5.57 -10.68
C GLY A 20 -24.99 -5.56 -12.08
N ARG A 21 -24.15 -4.58 -12.40
CA ARG A 21 -23.41 -4.49 -13.67
C ARG A 21 -21.93 -4.64 -13.44
N THR A 22 -21.25 -5.25 -14.40
CA THR A 22 -19.77 -5.31 -14.47
C THR A 22 -19.30 -4.43 -15.61
N ILE A 23 -18.40 -3.50 -15.31
CA ILE A 23 -17.73 -2.66 -16.28
C ILE A 23 -16.26 -3.03 -16.25
N THR A 24 -15.73 -3.51 -17.38
CA THR A 24 -14.32 -3.88 -17.53
C THR A 24 -13.57 -2.80 -18.30
N SER A 25 -12.37 -2.45 -17.80
CA SER A 25 -11.39 -1.64 -18.52
C SER A 25 -10.06 -2.37 -18.58
N GLY A 26 -9.43 -2.42 -19.76
CA GLY A 26 -8.20 -3.16 -20.01
C GLY A 26 -6.94 -2.30 -20.10
N GLY A 27 -5.80 -2.96 -20.39
CA GLY A 27 -4.52 -2.31 -20.67
C GLY A 27 -3.85 -1.62 -19.48
N HIS A 28 -4.19 -1.99 -18.24
CA HIS A 28 -3.65 -1.34 -17.04
C HIS A 28 -2.27 -1.86 -16.63
N GLY A 29 -1.91 -3.10 -16.96
CA GLY A 29 -0.57 -3.66 -16.76
C GLY A 29 -0.19 -3.80 -15.30
N PHE A 30 -0.95 -4.56 -14.53
CA PHE A 30 -0.66 -4.82 -13.12
C PHE A 30 0.22 -6.05 -12.93
N CYS A 31 0.97 -6.06 -11.83
CA CYS A 31 1.65 -7.24 -11.34
C CYS A 31 1.53 -7.35 -9.83
N GLY A 32 1.51 -8.58 -9.33
CA GLY A 32 1.46 -8.90 -7.92
C GLY A 32 2.43 -10.02 -7.56
N ILE A 33 2.93 -10.00 -6.34
CA ILE A 33 3.78 -11.04 -5.78
C ILE A 33 3.47 -11.23 -4.29
N GLY A 34 3.50 -12.45 -3.82
CA GLY A 34 3.40 -12.71 -2.39
C GLY A 34 4.56 -12.08 -1.63
N ARG A 35 4.26 -11.33 -0.57
CA ARG A 35 5.27 -10.60 0.23
C ARG A 35 6.41 -11.52 0.70
N LYS A 36 6.06 -12.70 1.23
CA LYS A 36 7.05 -13.67 1.71
C LYS A 36 7.97 -14.13 0.59
N ARG A 37 7.43 -14.36 -0.62
CA ARG A 37 8.23 -14.77 -1.78
C ARG A 37 9.22 -13.68 -2.18
N LEU A 38 8.78 -12.40 -2.24
CA LEU A 38 9.67 -11.27 -2.52
C LEU A 38 10.78 -11.16 -1.48
N LEU A 39 10.45 -11.27 -0.19
CA LEU A 39 11.44 -11.22 0.89
C LEU A 39 12.45 -12.35 0.77
N ASN A 40 12.03 -13.59 0.52
CA ASN A 40 12.95 -14.73 0.35
C ASN A 40 13.93 -14.50 -0.81
N ILE A 41 13.46 -13.96 -1.95
CA ILE A 41 14.35 -13.65 -3.09
C ILE A 41 15.38 -12.59 -2.71
N LEU A 42 14.95 -11.53 -2.00
CA LEU A 42 15.86 -10.46 -1.57
C LEU A 42 16.86 -10.95 -0.52
N GLN A 43 16.42 -11.73 0.46
CA GLN A 43 17.29 -12.32 1.50
C GLN A 43 18.34 -13.24 0.89
N ALA A 44 17.94 -14.18 0.02
CA ALA A 44 18.87 -15.04 -0.68
C ALA A 44 19.92 -14.24 -1.48
N ARG A 45 19.49 -13.10 -2.08
CA ARG A 45 20.44 -12.22 -2.77
C ARG A 45 21.39 -11.49 -1.82
N CYS A 46 20.92 -11.05 -0.66
CA CYS A 46 21.76 -10.44 0.38
C CYS A 46 22.83 -11.44 0.85
N GLU A 47 22.44 -12.66 1.17
CA GLU A 47 23.36 -13.74 1.56
C GLU A 47 24.43 -14.01 0.48
N ALA A 48 24.00 -14.12 -0.79
CA ALA A 48 24.91 -14.31 -1.92
C ALA A 48 25.89 -13.14 -2.15
N LEU A 49 25.59 -11.96 -1.62
CA LEU A 49 26.45 -10.78 -1.66
C LEU A 49 27.31 -10.62 -0.39
N GLY A 50 27.20 -11.55 0.58
CA GLY A 50 27.94 -11.48 1.84
C GLY A 50 27.37 -10.47 2.84
N VAL A 51 26.10 -10.03 2.66
CA VAL A 51 25.42 -9.19 3.65
C VAL A 51 25.04 -10.06 4.84
N GLU A 52 25.44 -9.68 6.04
CA GLU A 52 25.04 -10.35 7.27
C GLU A 52 23.57 -10.09 7.55
N LEU A 53 22.79 -11.16 7.76
CA LEU A 53 21.38 -11.12 8.11
C LEU A 53 21.22 -11.62 9.55
N VAL A 54 20.83 -10.70 10.45
CA VAL A 54 20.60 -11.02 11.86
C VAL A 54 19.09 -11.06 12.10
N PHE A 55 18.55 -12.28 12.29
CA PHE A 55 17.14 -12.51 12.53
C PHE A 55 16.81 -12.55 14.03
N GLU A 56 15.52 -12.45 14.37
CA GLU A 56 15.00 -12.54 15.75
C GLU A 56 15.67 -11.54 16.70
N THR A 57 16.16 -10.42 16.16
CA THR A 57 16.89 -9.38 16.90
C THR A 57 16.07 -8.09 16.87
N ASP A 58 15.75 -7.59 18.07
CA ASP A 58 15.06 -6.32 18.25
C ASP A 58 16.05 -5.19 18.49
N VAL A 59 16.14 -4.24 17.57
CA VAL A 59 16.99 -3.05 17.72
C VAL A 59 16.19 -1.97 18.44
N ALA A 60 16.34 -1.88 19.76
CA ALA A 60 15.70 -0.86 20.59
C ALA A 60 16.43 0.49 20.58
N ASP A 61 17.76 0.48 20.31
CA ASP A 61 18.64 1.65 20.35
C ASP A 61 19.56 1.66 19.11
N ASP A 62 19.37 2.65 18.26
CA ASP A 62 20.13 2.85 17.03
C ASP A 62 21.60 3.23 17.29
N VAL A 63 21.88 4.02 18.34
CA VAL A 63 23.24 4.40 18.72
C VAL A 63 24.02 3.19 19.25
N ALA A 64 23.37 2.37 20.10
CA ALA A 64 23.98 1.14 20.59
C ALA A 64 24.25 0.15 19.45
N ALA A 65 23.31 -0.01 18.52
CA ALA A 65 23.49 -0.84 17.33
C ALA A 65 24.61 -0.30 16.43
N ALA A 66 24.64 1.01 16.17
CA ALA A 66 25.71 1.62 15.38
C ALA A 66 27.10 1.36 15.98
N ARG A 67 27.20 1.39 17.30
CA ARG A 67 28.46 1.07 18.03
C ARG A 67 28.81 -0.40 17.91
N GLU A 68 27.86 -1.28 18.18
CA GLU A 68 28.05 -2.74 18.15
C GLU A 68 28.53 -3.24 16.79
N PHE A 69 27.91 -2.75 15.72
CA PHE A 69 28.25 -3.14 14.35
C PHE A 69 29.30 -2.23 13.68
N GLY A 70 29.82 -1.22 14.37
CA GLY A 70 30.78 -0.28 13.80
C GLY A 70 30.22 0.50 12.60
N ALA A 71 28.92 0.77 12.60
CA ALA A 71 28.22 1.32 11.43
C ALA A 71 28.59 2.78 11.17
N ASP A 72 28.81 3.12 9.91
CA ASP A 72 28.98 4.50 9.43
C ASP A 72 27.64 5.15 9.04
N VAL A 73 26.59 4.34 8.86
CA VAL A 73 25.24 4.76 8.48
C VAL A 73 24.22 3.80 9.12
N VAL A 74 23.15 4.31 9.67
CA VAL A 74 21.98 3.54 10.12
C VAL A 74 20.82 3.81 9.20
N ILE A 75 20.19 2.76 8.65
CA ILE A 75 19.00 2.88 7.82
C ILE A 75 17.82 2.26 8.57
N ALA A 76 16.90 3.10 9.05
CA ALA A 76 15.72 2.68 9.75
C ALA A 76 14.58 2.43 8.74
N SER A 77 14.34 1.18 8.42
CA SER A 77 13.20 0.69 7.61
C SER A 77 12.23 -0.14 8.47
N ASP A 78 12.06 0.26 9.72
CA ASP A 78 11.29 -0.40 10.77
C ASP A 78 9.76 -0.20 10.64
N GLY A 79 9.33 0.33 9.49
CA GLY A 79 7.95 0.31 9.01
C GLY A 79 7.06 1.37 9.64
N LEU A 80 5.74 1.14 9.49
CA LEU A 80 4.70 2.10 9.88
C LEU A 80 4.81 2.56 11.34
N ASN A 81 5.12 1.65 12.26
CA ASN A 81 5.23 1.91 13.70
C ASN A 81 6.67 2.22 14.13
N SER A 82 7.45 2.85 13.26
CA SER A 82 8.86 3.14 13.47
C SER A 82 9.15 3.74 14.85
N ARG A 83 9.97 3.03 15.62
CA ARG A 83 10.48 3.51 16.92
C ARG A 83 11.51 4.60 16.71
N ILE A 84 12.34 4.48 15.70
CA ILE A 84 13.38 5.48 15.34
C ILE A 84 12.73 6.80 14.98
N ARG A 85 11.69 6.79 14.12
CA ARG A 85 10.91 7.99 13.81
C ARG A 85 10.34 8.64 15.06
N THR A 86 9.79 7.85 15.97
CA THR A 86 9.19 8.33 17.22
C THR A 86 10.24 8.90 18.16
N ARG A 87 11.40 8.25 18.28
CA ARG A 87 12.52 8.69 19.13
C ARG A 87 13.04 10.07 18.72
N TYR A 88 13.15 10.33 17.44
CA TYR A 88 13.66 11.59 16.89
C TYR A 88 12.57 12.42 16.20
N ALA A 89 11.36 12.43 16.79
CA ALA A 89 10.20 13.10 16.19
C ALA A 89 10.43 14.59 15.95
N ASP A 90 11.16 15.29 16.83
CA ASP A 90 11.50 16.71 16.68
C ASP A 90 12.37 16.97 15.44
N SER A 91 13.21 16.02 15.07
CA SER A 91 14.06 16.09 13.89
C SER A 91 13.31 15.72 12.62
N TYR A 92 12.67 14.53 12.60
CA TYR A 92 11.97 14.04 11.41
C TYR A 92 10.64 14.75 11.15
N ARG A 93 10.05 15.40 12.17
CA ARG A 93 8.79 16.15 12.09
C ARG A 93 7.68 15.37 11.36
N PRO A 94 7.30 14.20 11.88
CA PRO A 94 6.27 13.37 11.26
C PRO A 94 4.91 14.05 11.36
N ASP A 95 4.17 14.06 10.25
CA ASP A 95 2.73 14.32 10.18
C ASP A 95 2.03 12.99 9.94
N ILE A 96 1.22 12.54 10.92
CA ILE A 96 0.51 11.27 10.89
C ILE A 96 -0.99 11.54 10.92
N ASP A 97 -1.68 11.19 9.84
CA ASP A 97 -3.12 11.35 9.66
C ASP A 97 -3.81 10.00 9.49
N LEU A 98 -4.77 9.68 10.36
CA LEU A 98 -5.56 8.46 10.26
C LEU A 98 -6.73 8.66 9.29
N ARG A 99 -6.72 7.92 8.20
CA ARG A 99 -7.78 7.96 7.19
C ARG A 99 -9.11 7.46 7.76
N ARG A 100 -10.22 7.89 7.15
CA ARG A 100 -11.56 7.72 7.73
C ARG A 100 -12.15 6.35 7.48
N CYS A 101 -11.83 5.70 6.35
CA CYS A 101 -12.31 4.36 6.11
C CYS A 101 -11.67 3.34 7.08
N ARG A 102 -12.48 2.35 7.45
CA ARG A 102 -12.03 1.11 8.07
C ARG A 102 -11.82 0.08 6.98
N PHE A 103 -10.76 -0.69 7.08
CA PHE A 103 -10.52 -1.81 6.18
C PHE A 103 -10.04 -3.05 6.93
N VAL A 104 -10.35 -4.21 6.34
CA VAL A 104 -9.82 -5.50 6.76
C VAL A 104 -9.10 -6.15 5.58
N TRP A 105 -7.90 -6.65 5.83
CA TRP A 105 -7.11 -7.33 4.82
C TRP A 105 -7.25 -8.83 4.94
N LEU A 106 -7.97 -9.42 3.99
CA LEU A 106 -8.27 -10.84 3.93
C LEU A 106 -7.63 -11.47 2.70
N GLY A 107 -7.64 -12.79 2.64
CA GLY A 107 -7.28 -13.59 1.48
C GLY A 107 -8.39 -14.55 1.12
N THR A 108 -8.31 -15.15 -0.06
CA THR A 108 -9.22 -16.24 -0.50
C THR A 108 -8.53 -17.13 -1.52
N LYS A 109 -8.99 -18.39 -1.61
CA LYS A 109 -8.58 -19.31 -2.69
C LYS A 109 -9.37 -19.08 -3.99
N LYS A 110 -10.37 -18.20 -3.99
CA LYS A 110 -10.98 -17.70 -5.22
C LYS A 110 -9.94 -16.90 -6.00
N LEU A 111 -9.67 -17.31 -7.24
CA LEU A 111 -8.78 -16.58 -8.13
C LEU A 111 -9.57 -15.51 -8.91
N PHE A 112 -9.07 -14.29 -8.87
CA PHE A 112 -9.61 -13.16 -9.60
C PHE A 112 -8.72 -12.87 -10.82
N PRO A 113 -9.22 -13.02 -12.06
CA PRO A 113 -8.41 -12.84 -13.27
C PRO A 113 -8.10 -11.37 -13.58
N ALA A 114 -8.84 -10.45 -12.96
CA ALA A 114 -8.70 -9.00 -13.08
C ALA A 114 -8.58 -8.36 -11.71
N PHE A 115 -8.09 -7.12 -11.66
CA PHE A 115 -8.25 -6.33 -10.45
C PHE A 115 -9.73 -5.99 -10.27
N THR A 116 -10.34 -6.58 -9.27
CA THR A 116 -11.79 -6.53 -9.07
C THR A 116 -12.16 -5.55 -7.97
N PHE A 117 -12.97 -4.58 -8.32
CA PHE A 117 -13.70 -3.74 -7.36
C PHE A 117 -15.15 -4.19 -7.30
N ALA A 118 -15.65 -4.55 -6.12
CA ALA A 118 -17.05 -4.87 -5.91
C ALA A 118 -17.65 -3.90 -4.89
N PHE A 119 -18.78 -3.28 -5.23
CA PHE A 119 -19.49 -2.33 -4.37
C PHE A 119 -20.84 -2.90 -3.99
N VAL A 120 -21.12 -2.92 -2.69
CA VAL A 120 -22.36 -3.48 -2.13
C VAL A 120 -23.04 -2.43 -1.27
N GLU A 121 -24.31 -2.16 -1.58
CA GLU A 121 -25.19 -1.33 -0.76
C GLU A 121 -25.82 -2.17 0.34
N THR A 122 -25.83 -1.64 1.55
CA THR A 122 -26.50 -2.21 2.71
C THR A 122 -27.42 -1.18 3.37
N PRO A 123 -28.32 -1.57 4.27
CA PRO A 123 -29.07 -0.61 5.07
C PRO A 123 -28.20 0.34 5.91
N HIS A 124 -26.92 0.00 6.10
CA HIS A 124 -25.95 0.77 6.91
C HIS A 124 -25.08 1.70 6.07
N GLY A 125 -25.08 1.54 4.74
CA GLY A 125 -24.22 2.25 3.81
C GLY A 125 -23.45 1.32 2.88
N TRP A 126 -22.43 1.83 2.23
CA TRP A 126 -21.69 1.14 1.18
C TRP A 126 -20.43 0.45 1.68
N PHE A 127 -20.24 -0.79 1.23
CA PHE A 127 -19.00 -1.56 1.37
C PHE A 127 -18.35 -1.74 0.00
N GLN A 128 -17.03 -1.71 -0.04
CA GLN A 128 -16.27 -2.03 -1.23
C GLN A 128 -15.25 -3.13 -0.97
N ALA A 129 -15.04 -4.00 -1.96
CA ALA A 129 -13.98 -4.98 -1.96
C ALA A 129 -12.97 -4.67 -3.05
N HIS A 130 -11.69 -4.89 -2.75
CA HIS A 130 -10.56 -4.82 -3.67
C HIS A 130 -9.96 -6.22 -3.72
N ALA A 131 -10.09 -6.90 -4.85
CA ALA A 131 -9.60 -8.28 -4.97
C ALA A 131 -8.67 -8.44 -6.18
N TYR A 132 -7.59 -9.18 -6.01
CA TYR A 132 -6.63 -9.50 -7.06
C TYR A 132 -5.79 -10.71 -6.68
N GLN A 133 -5.40 -11.49 -7.68
CA GLN A 133 -4.52 -12.63 -7.49
C GLN A 133 -3.08 -12.16 -7.25
N TYR A 134 -2.42 -12.67 -6.22
CA TYR A 134 -1.00 -12.38 -5.95
C TYR A 134 -0.10 -13.61 -5.94
N ASP A 135 -0.71 -14.79 -5.93
CA ASP A 135 -0.01 -16.08 -5.97
C ASP A 135 -0.76 -17.06 -6.88
N GLY A 136 -0.14 -18.19 -7.22
CA GLY A 136 -0.72 -19.21 -8.09
C GLY A 136 -2.08 -19.73 -7.66
N ASP A 137 -2.39 -19.72 -6.36
CA ASP A 137 -3.58 -20.30 -5.77
C ASP A 137 -4.31 -19.37 -4.79
N THR A 138 -3.91 -18.09 -4.69
CA THR A 138 -4.45 -17.18 -3.66
C THR A 138 -4.63 -15.77 -4.20
N SER A 139 -5.76 -15.17 -3.82
CA SER A 139 -6.04 -13.75 -4.05
C SER A 139 -6.11 -12.98 -2.74
N THR A 140 -5.68 -11.73 -2.79
CA THR A 140 -6.01 -10.72 -1.78
C THR A 140 -7.49 -10.37 -1.89
N PHE A 141 -8.14 -10.12 -0.76
CA PHE A 141 -9.51 -9.63 -0.67
C PHE A 141 -9.60 -8.60 0.46
N ILE A 142 -9.48 -7.32 0.11
CA ILE A 142 -9.56 -6.23 1.09
C ILE A 142 -11.00 -5.74 1.08
N VAL A 143 -11.63 -5.67 2.26
CA VAL A 143 -12.93 -5.01 2.43
C VAL A 143 -12.71 -3.67 3.11
N GLU A 144 -13.27 -2.62 2.52
CA GLU A 144 -13.15 -1.25 3.00
C GLU A 144 -14.54 -0.60 3.07
N THR A 145 -14.77 0.26 4.06
CA THR A 145 -16.02 1.00 4.24
C THR A 145 -15.78 2.26 5.07
N PRO A 146 -16.59 3.33 4.91
CA PRO A 146 -16.57 4.47 5.80
C PRO A 146 -16.81 4.07 7.27
N GLU A 147 -16.18 4.80 8.20
CA GLU A 147 -16.26 4.46 9.63
C GLU A 147 -17.70 4.49 10.17
N GLU A 148 -18.53 5.41 9.71
CA GLU A 148 -19.95 5.48 10.07
C GLU A 148 -20.73 4.24 9.62
N THR A 149 -20.46 3.73 8.42
CA THR A 149 -21.06 2.48 7.92
C THR A 149 -20.59 1.28 8.73
N TRP A 150 -19.30 1.20 9.05
CA TRP A 150 -18.71 0.15 9.86
C TRP A 150 -19.34 0.06 11.27
N ARG A 151 -19.55 1.23 11.91
CA ARG A 151 -20.21 1.29 13.22
C ARG A 151 -21.69 0.95 13.13
N ALA A 152 -22.40 1.50 12.15
CA ALA A 152 -23.83 1.23 11.96
C ALA A 152 -24.11 -0.25 11.66
N ALA A 153 -23.17 -0.95 11.00
CA ALA A 153 -23.23 -2.39 10.78
C ALA A 153 -22.88 -3.23 12.03
N GLY A 154 -22.49 -2.60 13.14
CA GLY A 154 -22.15 -3.29 14.38
C GLY A 154 -20.80 -4.01 14.37
N LEU A 155 -19.96 -3.78 13.36
CA LEU A 155 -18.67 -4.47 13.17
C LEU A 155 -17.66 -4.15 14.29
N GLU A 156 -17.85 -3.05 15.01
CA GLU A 156 -17.02 -2.67 16.17
C GLU A 156 -17.08 -3.70 17.31
N ALA A 157 -18.26 -4.30 17.51
CA ALA A 157 -18.52 -5.24 18.59
C ALA A 157 -18.40 -6.73 18.16
N MET A 158 -18.23 -7.00 16.88
CA MET A 158 -18.14 -8.36 16.36
C MET A 158 -16.77 -8.99 16.67
N ALA A 159 -16.80 -10.28 17.04
CA ALA A 159 -15.58 -11.07 17.07
C ALA A 159 -14.98 -11.21 15.65
N GLN A 160 -13.72 -11.58 15.57
CA GLN A 160 -12.97 -11.67 14.31
C GLN A 160 -13.68 -12.55 13.28
N GLU A 161 -14.07 -13.74 13.71
CA GLU A 161 -14.73 -14.75 12.87
C GLU A 161 -16.10 -14.27 12.40
N GLU A 162 -16.83 -13.57 13.25
CA GLU A 162 -18.13 -13.00 12.92
C GLU A 162 -18.01 -11.89 11.88
N GLY A 163 -16.98 -11.02 12.01
CA GLY A 163 -16.67 -9.97 11.05
C GLY A 163 -16.27 -10.55 9.68
N ILE A 164 -15.46 -11.63 9.65
CA ILE A 164 -15.12 -12.35 8.41
C ILE A 164 -16.39 -12.95 7.78
N ALA A 165 -17.21 -13.65 8.58
CA ALA A 165 -18.44 -14.24 8.09
C ALA A 165 -19.44 -13.19 7.59
N TYR A 166 -19.45 -11.99 8.19
CA TYR A 166 -20.21 -10.85 7.66
C TYR A 166 -19.73 -10.46 6.26
N CYS A 167 -18.42 -10.30 6.06
CA CYS A 167 -17.83 -10.00 4.76
C CYS A 167 -18.12 -11.11 3.73
N GLU A 168 -18.02 -12.38 4.12
CA GLU A 168 -18.35 -13.52 3.25
C GLU A 168 -19.80 -13.45 2.75
N ARG A 169 -20.76 -13.20 3.64
CA ARG A 169 -22.17 -13.07 3.25
C ARG A 169 -22.39 -11.90 2.32
N LEU A 170 -21.74 -10.75 2.61
CA LEU A 170 -21.88 -9.52 1.84
C LEU A 170 -21.35 -9.67 0.41
N PHE A 171 -20.23 -10.36 0.25
CA PHE A 171 -19.55 -10.56 -1.02
C PHE A 171 -19.71 -11.96 -1.62
N ALA A 172 -20.67 -12.74 -1.12
CA ALA A 172 -20.94 -14.11 -1.60
C ALA A 172 -21.06 -14.24 -3.13
N PRO A 173 -21.71 -13.30 -3.87
CA PRO A 173 -21.80 -13.39 -5.32
C PRO A 173 -20.45 -13.39 -6.07
N TRP A 174 -19.41 -12.88 -5.48
CA TRP A 174 -18.06 -12.83 -6.09
C TRP A 174 -17.13 -13.90 -5.56
N LEU A 175 -17.46 -14.52 -4.44
CA LEU A 175 -16.65 -15.56 -3.80
C LEU A 175 -16.93 -16.96 -4.36
N ASP A 176 -18.03 -17.18 -5.07
CA ASP A 176 -18.41 -18.49 -5.66
C ASP A 176 -18.31 -19.66 -4.64
N GLY A 177 -18.73 -19.42 -3.40
CA GLY A 177 -18.65 -20.40 -2.32
C GLY A 177 -17.28 -20.53 -1.64
N TRP A 178 -16.25 -19.83 -2.10
CA TRP A 178 -14.95 -19.82 -1.43
C TRP A 178 -15.00 -18.98 -0.14
N ARG A 179 -14.18 -19.40 0.84
CA ARG A 179 -14.09 -18.74 2.13
C ARG A 179 -13.08 -17.60 2.10
N LEU A 180 -13.28 -16.64 3.02
CA LEU A 180 -12.30 -15.60 3.32
C LEU A 180 -11.38 -16.07 4.46
N MET A 181 -10.10 -15.77 4.34
CA MET A 181 -9.05 -16.13 5.30
C MET A 181 -8.45 -14.86 5.90
N SER A 182 -8.20 -14.86 7.21
CA SER A 182 -7.46 -13.78 7.85
C SER A 182 -5.98 -13.85 7.49
N ASN A 183 -5.42 -12.74 7.01
CA ASN A 183 -3.98 -12.58 6.86
C ASN A 183 -3.27 -12.27 8.19
N ALA A 184 -4.02 -11.98 9.26
CA ALA A 184 -3.51 -11.54 10.55
C ALA A 184 -3.43 -12.67 11.60
N ALA A 185 -3.50 -13.94 11.18
CA ALA A 185 -3.45 -15.08 12.10
C ALA A 185 -2.22 -15.12 13.01
N HIS A 186 -1.11 -14.46 12.61
CA HIS A 186 0.12 -14.34 13.39
C HIS A 186 0.13 -13.13 14.35
N LEU A 187 -0.85 -12.24 14.26
CA LEU A 187 -0.97 -11.05 15.11
C LEU A 187 -1.96 -11.33 16.25
N ARG A 188 -1.46 -11.74 17.40
CA ARG A 188 -2.29 -11.98 18.60
C ARG A 188 -3.08 -10.72 18.98
N GLY A 189 -4.42 -10.83 18.99
CA GLY A 189 -5.31 -9.77 19.49
C GLY A 189 -5.41 -8.53 18.61
N SER A 190 -4.98 -8.55 17.35
CA SER A 190 -5.16 -7.42 16.46
C SER A 190 -6.63 -7.28 16.06
N ALA A 191 -7.18 -6.08 16.21
CA ALA A 191 -8.42 -5.72 15.56
C ALA A 191 -8.25 -5.94 14.05
N ILE A 192 -9.13 -6.74 13.45
CA ILE A 192 -9.10 -7.01 12.01
C ILE A 192 -9.30 -5.73 11.22
N TRP A 193 -10.22 -4.89 11.69
CA TRP A 193 -10.57 -3.61 11.07
C TRP A 193 -9.66 -2.51 11.58
N ILE A 194 -8.84 -1.97 10.67
CA ILE A 194 -7.91 -0.88 10.97
C ILE A 194 -8.19 0.34 10.10
N ARG A 195 -7.70 1.49 10.53
CA ARG A 195 -7.65 2.73 9.73
C ARG A 195 -6.25 2.85 9.14
N PHE A 196 -6.17 3.35 7.92
CA PHE A 196 -4.87 3.55 7.28
C PHE A 196 -4.20 4.81 7.83
N PRO A 197 -2.99 4.72 8.39
CA PRO A 197 -2.22 5.88 8.80
C PRO A 197 -1.38 6.41 7.62
N ARG A 198 -1.63 7.66 7.24
CA ARG A 198 -0.77 8.39 6.33
C ARG A 198 0.38 9.00 7.12
N VAL A 199 1.59 8.61 6.82
CA VAL A 199 2.82 9.15 7.41
C VAL A 199 3.54 10.02 6.39
N VAL A 200 3.93 11.22 6.80
CA VAL A 200 4.80 12.14 6.05
C VAL A 200 5.84 12.69 7.00
N CYS A 201 7.11 12.36 6.81
CA CYS A 201 8.21 13.00 7.53
C CYS A 201 8.73 14.18 6.72
N ARG A 202 8.98 15.33 7.37
CA ARG A 202 9.51 16.53 6.69
C ARG A 202 10.98 16.38 6.34
N THR A 203 11.71 15.66 7.18
CA THR A 203 13.11 15.27 6.96
C THR A 203 13.25 13.79 7.17
N TRP A 204 14.21 13.16 6.50
CA TRP A 204 14.44 11.73 6.56
C TRP A 204 15.81 11.36 7.13
N VAL A 205 16.66 12.36 7.33
CA VAL A 205 18.03 12.18 7.82
C VAL A 205 18.19 12.90 9.16
N HIS A 206 18.62 12.16 10.17
CA HIS A 206 19.04 12.67 11.48
C HIS A 206 20.47 12.26 11.74
N TRP A 207 21.22 13.08 12.48
CA TRP A 207 22.63 12.80 12.81
C TRP A 207 22.75 12.57 14.29
N VAL A 208 23.44 11.49 14.67
CA VAL A 208 23.73 11.13 16.05
C VAL A 208 25.22 11.05 16.27
N ASP A 209 25.66 11.40 17.49
CA ASP A 209 27.03 11.16 17.90
C ASP A 209 27.18 9.71 18.39
N VAL A 210 28.13 9.01 17.78
CA VAL A 210 28.55 7.66 18.19
C VAL A 210 30.04 7.67 18.47
N ASP A 211 30.38 7.83 19.75
CA ASP A 211 31.78 7.87 20.22
C ASP A 211 32.64 8.94 19.49
N GLY A 212 32.09 10.14 19.32
CA GLY A 212 32.74 11.25 18.63
C GLY A 212 32.65 11.23 17.11
N ARG A 213 31.88 10.31 16.53
CA ARG A 213 31.61 10.25 15.08
C ARG A 213 30.16 10.65 14.79
N ASP A 214 29.98 11.54 13.82
CA ASP A 214 28.64 11.87 13.31
C ASP A 214 28.14 10.73 12.42
N VAL A 215 27.14 9.99 12.87
CA VAL A 215 26.50 8.87 12.13
C VAL A 215 25.12 9.28 11.69
N PRO A 216 24.77 9.23 10.38
CA PRO A 216 23.42 9.50 9.94
C PRO A 216 22.49 8.34 10.21
N VAL A 217 21.31 8.66 10.73
CA VAL A 217 20.16 7.74 10.88
C VAL A 217 19.12 8.15 9.87
N ILE A 218 18.84 7.27 8.90
CA ILE A 218 18.04 7.57 7.70
C ILE A 218 16.75 6.76 7.77
N LEU A 219 15.61 7.42 7.68
CA LEU A 219 14.31 6.74 7.50
C LEU A 219 14.12 6.33 6.04
N ALA A 220 13.60 5.13 5.80
CA ALA A 220 13.27 4.62 4.47
C ALA A 220 11.94 3.86 4.46
N GLY A 221 11.22 3.87 3.33
CA GLY A 221 9.94 3.20 3.17
C GLY A 221 8.88 3.70 4.15
N ASP A 222 8.07 2.78 4.70
CA ASP A 222 6.95 3.13 5.59
C ASP A 222 7.38 3.80 6.91
N ALA A 223 8.67 3.75 7.27
CA ALA A 223 9.20 4.51 8.38
C ALA A 223 9.22 6.02 8.09
N ALA A 224 9.52 6.42 6.85
CA ALA A 224 9.57 7.81 6.39
C ALA A 224 8.23 8.31 5.86
N HIS A 225 7.52 7.46 5.11
CA HIS A 225 6.30 7.83 4.39
C HIS A 225 5.44 6.62 4.04
N THR A 226 4.13 6.78 4.07
CA THR A 226 3.19 5.74 3.63
C THR A 226 2.35 6.21 2.46
N ALA A 227 1.93 5.29 1.60
CA ALA A 227 0.95 5.54 0.55
C ALA A 227 -0.18 4.51 0.68
N HIS A 228 -1.43 4.98 0.64
CA HIS A 228 -2.61 4.12 0.78
C HIS A 228 -2.59 2.98 -0.26
N PHE A 229 -2.97 1.78 0.16
CA PHE A 229 -2.93 0.56 -0.66
C PHE A 229 -3.73 0.66 -1.96
N SER A 230 -4.74 1.54 -2.02
CA SER A 230 -5.59 1.75 -3.21
C SER A 230 -4.85 2.24 -4.47
N VAL A 231 -3.58 2.66 -4.35
CA VAL A 231 -2.72 3.02 -5.49
C VAL A 231 -1.60 2.02 -5.74
N GLY A 232 -1.48 0.96 -4.90
CA GLY A 232 -0.55 -0.16 -5.08
C GLY A 232 0.93 0.23 -5.13
N SER A 233 1.37 1.29 -4.44
CA SER A 233 2.71 1.85 -4.63
C SER A 233 3.65 1.76 -3.43
N GLY A 234 3.23 1.25 -2.26
CA GLY A 234 4.06 1.25 -1.05
C GLY A 234 5.39 0.50 -1.23
N THR A 235 5.35 -0.76 -1.65
CA THR A 235 6.56 -1.56 -1.91
C THR A 235 7.44 -0.93 -2.98
N LYS A 236 6.84 -0.39 -4.06
CA LYS A 236 7.58 0.31 -5.11
C LYS A 236 8.36 1.50 -4.56
N LEU A 237 7.71 2.33 -3.72
CA LEU A 237 8.36 3.49 -3.10
C LEU A 237 9.54 3.06 -2.22
N ALA A 238 9.38 2.03 -1.38
CA ALA A 238 10.45 1.54 -0.53
C ALA A 238 11.65 1.01 -1.33
N LEU A 239 11.41 0.31 -2.44
CA LEU A 239 12.48 -0.17 -3.33
C LEU A 239 13.19 1.01 -4.06
N GLU A 240 12.45 2.01 -4.48
CA GLU A 240 13.01 3.23 -5.10
C GLU A 240 13.84 4.03 -4.10
N ASP A 241 13.41 4.11 -2.83
CA ASP A 241 14.21 4.72 -1.77
C ASP A 241 15.54 4.00 -1.59
N ALA A 242 15.49 2.66 -1.50
CA ALA A 242 16.71 1.85 -1.35
C ALA A 242 17.68 2.02 -2.53
N ILE A 243 17.17 2.06 -3.76
CA ILE A 243 17.97 2.28 -4.97
C ILE A 243 18.61 3.67 -4.96
N ALA A 244 17.83 4.71 -4.68
CA ALA A 244 18.32 6.09 -4.66
C ALA A 244 19.32 6.31 -3.53
N LEU A 245 19.05 5.76 -2.33
CA LEU A 245 19.97 5.84 -1.19
C LEU A 245 21.28 5.12 -1.47
N ALA A 246 21.24 3.90 -2.04
CA ALA A 246 22.44 3.19 -2.44
C ALA A 246 23.28 3.98 -3.45
N GLY A 247 22.60 4.63 -4.43
CA GLY A 247 23.25 5.52 -5.39
C GLY A 247 23.90 6.75 -4.73
N ALA A 248 23.27 7.34 -3.72
CA ALA A 248 23.82 8.44 -2.95
C ALA A 248 25.04 8.02 -2.13
N LEU A 249 24.95 6.88 -1.43
CA LEU A 249 26.04 6.35 -0.61
C LEU A 249 27.25 5.88 -1.43
N ALA A 250 27.04 5.50 -2.69
CA ALA A 250 28.16 5.13 -3.60
C ALA A 250 28.97 6.33 -4.09
N GLN A 251 28.50 7.57 -3.90
CA GLN A 251 29.24 8.78 -4.25
C GLN A 251 30.28 9.06 -3.16
N THR A 252 31.53 9.16 -3.55
CA THR A 252 32.63 9.42 -2.62
C THR A 252 32.78 10.91 -2.27
N GLY A 253 33.11 11.22 -1.02
CA GLY A 253 33.67 12.50 -0.58
C GLY A 253 32.73 13.40 0.25
N ASP A 254 31.44 13.52 -0.07
CA ASP A 254 30.50 14.40 0.65
C ASP A 254 29.22 13.65 1.02
N LEU A 255 29.25 12.91 2.12
CA LEU A 255 28.10 12.14 2.61
C LEU A 255 26.91 13.06 2.96
N ARG A 256 27.16 14.22 3.58
CA ARG A 256 26.08 15.16 3.95
C ARG A 256 25.36 15.70 2.72
N GLY A 257 26.11 16.14 1.72
CA GLY A 257 25.54 16.60 0.46
C GLY A 257 24.85 15.51 -0.34
N ALA A 258 25.40 14.29 -0.33
CA ALA A 258 24.76 13.14 -1.00
C ALA A 258 23.40 12.79 -0.36
N LEU A 259 23.32 12.73 0.96
CA LEU A 259 22.07 12.46 1.67
C LEU A 259 21.06 13.61 1.54
N ALA A 260 21.49 14.85 1.52
CA ALA A 260 20.61 16.00 1.27
C ALA A 260 19.99 15.96 -0.15
N ARG A 261 20.77 15.56 -1.16
CA ARG A 261 20.23 15.35 -2.54
C ARG A 261 19.25 14.18 -2.59
N TYR A 262 19.59 13.05 -1.97
CA TYR A 262 18.69 11.90 -1.85
C TYR A 262 17.33 12.31 -1.27
N GLU A 263 17.34 12.99 -0.13
CA GLU A 263 16.11 13.46 0.53
C GLU A 263 15.31 14.41 -0.36
N ALA A 264 15.99 15.40 -0.97
CA ALA A 264 15.33 16.39 -1.82
C ALA A 264 14.65 15.76 -3.06
N GLU A 265 15.33 14.81 -3.71
CA GLU A 265 14.80 14.13 -4.90
C GLU A 265 13.67 13.17 -4.54
N ARG A 266 13.89 12.30 -3.52
CA ARG A 266 12.91 11.27 -3.17
C ARG A 266 11.65 11.84 -2.54
N SER A 267 11.76 12.86 -1.70
CA SER A 267 10.59 13.49 -1.07
C SER A 267 9.60 14.05 -2.09
N VAL A 268 10.07 14.60 -3.21
CA VAL A 268 9.21 15.08 -4.30
C VAL A 268 8.49 13.94 -5.01
N GLU A 269 9.18 12.84 -5.34
CA GLU A 269 8.58 11.69 -6.00
C GLU A 269 7.56 10.99 -5.09
N VAL A 270 7.88 10.85 -3.81
CA VAL A 270 6.97 10.29 -2.81
C VAL A 270 5.72 11.18 -2.66
N LEU A 271 5.88 12.50 -2.60
CA LEU A 271 4.76 13.44 -2.49
C LEU A 271 3.78 13.31 -3.66
N LYS A 272 4.27 13.12 -4.89
CA LYS A 272 3.40 12.87 -6.07
C LYS A 272 2.51 11.64 -5.86
N ILE A 273 3.09 10.54 -5.36
CA ILE A 273 2.34 9.31 -5.10
C ILE A 273 1.39 9.48 -3.91
N GLN A 274 1.83 10.16 -2.84
CA GLN A 274 0.97 10.45 -1.69
C GLN A 274 -0.23 11.33 -2.05
N ASN A 275 -0.07 12.30 -2.96
CA ASN A 275 -1.18 13.11 -3.47
C ASN A 275 -2.18 12.24 -4.26
N ALA A 276 -1.70 11.36 -5.13
CA ALA A 276 -2.55 10.42 -5.84
C ALA A 276 -3.28 9.46 -4.89
N ALA A 277 -2.58 8.96 -3.87
CA ALA A 277 -3.15 8.12 -2.83
C ALA A 277 -4.20 8.85 -2.01
N ARG A 278 -3.97 10.13 -1.66
CA ARG A 278 -4.94 10.97 -0.97
C ARG A 278 -6.22 11.13 -1.79
N ASN A 279 -6.11 11.52 -3.05
CA ASN A 279 -7.27 11.67 -3.93
C ASN A 279 -8.07 10.35 -4.03
N SER A 280 -7.35 9.22 -4.18
CA SER A 280 -7.96 7.90 -4.21
C SER A 280 -8.69 7.57 -2.90
N THR A 281 -8.07 7.84 -1.75
CA THR A 281 -8.66 7.58 -0.44
C THR A 281 -9.88 8.45 -0.19
N GLU A 282 -9.81 9.75 -0.52
CA GLU A 282 -10.94 10.68 -0.40
C GLU A 282 -12.14 10.26 -1.25
N TRP A 283 -11.89 9.67 -2.42
CA TRP A 283 -12.95 9.10 -3.25
C TRP A 283 -13.68 7.96 -2.52
N PHE A 284 -12.95 7.02 -1.92
CA PHE A 284 -13.53 5.90 -1.15
C PHE A 284 -14.21 6.37 0.14
N GLU A 285 -13.63 7.31 0.85
CA GLU A 285 -14.21 7.91 2.07
C GLU A 285 -15.55 8.61 1.79
N HIS A 286 -15.75 9.08 0.56
CA HIS A 286 -16.95 9.77 0.14
C HIS A 286 -17.70 9.01 -0.97
N VAL A 287 -17.62 7.69 -0.99
CA VAL A 287 -18.22 6.84 -2.03
C VAL A 287 -19.70 7.15 -2.27
N ALA A 288 -20.43 7.52 -1.23
CA ALA A 288 -21.85 7.90 -1.30
C ALA A 288 -22.13 9.04 -2.30
N ARG A 289 -21.14 9.92 -2.58
CA ARG A 289 -21.30 11.01 -3.59
C ARG A 289 -21.45 10.48 -5.00
N TYR A 290 -20.97 9.28 -5.27
CA TYR A 290 -20.89 8.68 -6.61
C TYR A 290 -21.96 7.60 -6.82
N THR A 291 -22.69 7.22 -5.77
CA THR A 291 -23.65 6.11 -5.84
C THR A 291 -24.91 6.43 -6.64
N ALA A 292 -25.20 7.71 -6.89
CA ALA A 292 -26.27 8.11 -7.81
C ALA A 292 -25.91 7.90 -9.29
N PHE A 293 -24.62 7.70 -9.61
CA PHE A 293 -24.15 7.51 -10.98
C PHE A 293 -24.65 6.19 -11.57
N GLU A 294 -24.75 6.15 -12.91
CA GLU A 294 -24.87 4.90 -13.63
C GLU A 294 -23.54 4.14 -13.61
N ALA A 295 -23.60 2.82 -13.84
CA ALA A 295 -22.41 1.98 -13.71
C ALA A 295 -21.23 2.41 -14.61
N PRO A 296 -21.41 2.81 -15.88
CA PRO A 296 -20.28 3.31 -16.68
C PRO A 296 -19.64 4.57 -16.11
N GLN A 297 -20.48 5.56 -15.68
CA GLN A 297 -20.01 6.80 -15.09
C GLN A 297 -19.30 6.57 -13.75
N PHE A 298 -19.85 5.67 -12.91
CA PHE A 298 -19.21 5.25 -11.65
C PHE A 298 -17.84 4.63 -11.90
N ALA A 299 -17.76 3.67 -12.84
CA ALA A 299 -16.50 3.02 -13.21
C ALA A 299 -15.46 4.03 -13.73
N TYR A 300 -15.86 4.96 -14.60
CA TYR A 300 -14.98 6.01 -15.07
C TYR A 300 -14.47 6.90 -13.93
N SER A 301 -15.35 7.33 -13.03
CA SER A 301 -14.98 8.11 -11.84
C SER A 301 -13.98 7.34 -10.95
N LEU A 302 -14.22 6.04 -10.73
CA LEU A 302 -13.33 5.17 -9.96
C LEU A 302 -11.95 5.04 -10.64
N LEU A 303 -11.89 4.81 -11.95
CA LEU A 303 -10.63 4.62 -12.67
C LEU A 303 -9.76 5.89 -12.69
N THR A 304 -10.38 7.07 -12.70
CA THR A 304 -9.68 8.37 -12.71
C THR A 304 -9.50 9.01 -11.33
N ARG A 305 -10.02 8.39 -10.26
CA ARG A 305 -10.10 8.95 -8.90
C ARG A 305 -8.78 9.49 -8.33
N SER A 306 -7.68 8.84 -8.65
CA SER A 306 -6.35 9.23 -8.14
C SER A 306 -5.77 10.45 -8.83
N GLN A 307 -6.37 10.91 -9.93
CA GLN A 307 -5.86 11.93 -10.85
C GLN A 307 -4.49 11.60 -11.47
N ARG A 308 -3.92 10.44 -11.14
CA ARG A 308 -2.73 9.90 -11.79
C ARG A 308 -3.05 9.32 -13.16
N ILE A 309 -4.25 8.75 -13.28
CA ILE A 309 -4.82 8.30 -14.54
C ILE A 309 -5.78 9.38 -15.02
N SER A 310 -5.35 10.22 -15.95
CA SER A 310 -6.20 11.20 -16.61
C SER A 310 -7.07 10.54 -17.68
N HIS A 311 -8.02 11.29 -18.22
CA HIS A 311 -8.81 10.86 -19.40
C HIS A 311 -7.91 10.40 -20.56
N GLU A 312 -6.88 11.18 -20.89
CA GLU A 312 -5.94 10.85 -21.96
C GLU A 312 -5.07 9.62 -21.62
N ASN A 313 -4.61 9.49 -20.39
CA ASN A 313 -3.91 8.28 -19.98
C ASN A 313 -4.80 7.04 -20.06
N LEU A 314 -6.08 7.15 -19.69
CA LEU A 314 -7.03 6.05 -19.81
C LEU A 314 -7.28 5.71 -21.29
N ARG A 315 -7.36 6.71 -22.17
CA ARG A 315 -7.47 6.51 -23.63
C ARG A 315 -6.27 5.75 -24.21
N LEU A 316 -5.06 6.03 -23.72
CA LEU A 316 -3.85 5.31 -24.16
C LEU A 316 -3.87 3.85 -23.70
N ARG A 317 -4.51 3.54 -22.57
CA ARG A 317 -4.63 2.19 -22.02
C ARG A 317 -5.79 1.42 -22.62
N ASP A 318 -6.96 2.00 -22.62
CA ASP A 318 -8.22 1.41 -23.10
C ASP A 318 -9.00 2.45 -23.92
N ARG A 319 -8.62 2.58 -25.18
CA ARG A 319 -9.28 3.48 -26.13
C ARG A 319 -10.76 3.15 -26.28
N GLY A 320 -11.09 1.85 -26.36
CA GLY A 320 -12.47 1.40 -26.55
C GLY A 320 -13.37 1.75 -25.37
N PHE A 321 -12.86 1.66 -24.15
CA PHE A 321 -13.58 2.10 -22.96
C PHE A 321 -13.86 3.61 -23.01
N VAL A 322 -12.84 4.42 -23.30
CA VAL A 322 -12.98 5.89 -23.34
C VAL A 322 -13.94 6.32 -24.43
N GLU A 323 -13.88 5.75 -25.63
CA GLU A 323 -14.82 6.06 -26.73
C GLU A 323 -16.26 5.67 -26.38
N ARG A 324 -16.48 4.59 -25.61
CA ARG A 324 -17.82 4.25 -25.09
C ARG A 324 -18.31 5.30 -24.08
N MET A 325 -17.43 5.78 -23.21
CA MET A 325 -17.76 6.83 -22.24
C MET A 325 -18.10 8.16 -22.91
N GLU A 326 -17.31 8.57 -23.91
CA GLU A 326 -17.57 9.80 -24.68
C GLU A 326 -18.92 9.74 -25.39
N ARG A 327 -19.26 8.62 -26.02
CA ARG A 327 -20.59 8.42 -26.64
C ARG A 327 -21.74 8.43 -25.61
N TRP A 328 -21.45 7.98 -24.38
CA TRP A 328 -22.45 7.99 -23.31
C TRP A 328 -22.70 9.40 -22.77
N TYR A 329 -21.68 10.28 -22.76
CA TYR A 329 -21.79 11.67 -22.34
C TYR A 329 -22.35 12.62 -23.43
N ALA A 330 -22.20 12.28 -24.72
CA ALA A 330 -22.71 13.04 -25.86
C ALA A 330 -24.21 12.86 -26.04
#